data_d5a3f781dbb71d8aed118a0c32bd0b1d
#
_entry.id   d5a3f781dbb71d8aed118a0c32bd0b1d
#
_cell.length_a   1.000
_cell.length_b   1.000
_cell.length_c   1.000
_cell.angle_alpha   90.00
_cell.angle_beta   90.00
_cell.angle_gamma   90.00
#
_symmetry.space_group_name_H-M   'P 1'
#
loop_
_entity.id
_entity.type
_entity.pdbx_description
1 polymer ?
#
loop_
_entity_poly.entity_id
_entity_poly.type
_entity_poly.pdbx_seq_one_letter_code
_entity_poly.pdbx_strand_id
1 'polypeptide(L)'
;MRPTAQRTIPPFDFCKSPFIVKKHIPNSITGCNLICGCIAIHYAMSGALTMALLFIVLGAVFDFFDGFAARLLGVAGPIGKELDSLADVVTFGVAPAAMVFTLLSQNSRCSANGSCPLAMILPYTAFLIAAFSALRLAKFNLDTRQSHSFIGLPTPANALFWGSLTVWLSETSIQVNPTVFRITMFLLIIWSCQIMVSEVPMFALKFKSYGWKGNSIRYSFMLLSLAVVITAAALGELILAPAVIVLLYVLASLLTQRNSAA
;
A
#
# COMPACT_ATOMS: atom_id res chain seq x y z
N MET A 1 -12.11 -47.92 -33.49
CA MET A 1 -11.68 -47.57 -32.11
C MET A 1 -10.20 -47.25 -32.12
N ARG A 2 -9.81 -45.95 -31.95
CA ARG A 2 -8.41 -45.58 -31.81
C ARG A 2 -8.04 -45.52 -30.31
N PRO A 3 -6.92 -46.09 -29.88
CA PRO A 3 -6.53 -46.05 -28.47
C PRO A 3 -6.13 -44.62 -28.04
N THR A 4 -6.71 -44.15 -26.96
CA THR A 4 -6.35 -42.89 -26.31
C THR A 4 -4.96 -42.98 -25.73
N ALA A 5 -4.03 -42.17 -26.27
CA ALA A 5 -2.67 -42.03 -25.74
C ALA A 5 -2.75 -41.44 -24.32
N GLN A 6 -2.42 -42.23 -23.31
CA GLN A 6 -2.18 -41.75 -21.95
C GLN A 6 -0.96 -40.82 -21.97
N ARG A 7 -1.17 -39.53 -21.70
CA ARG A 7 -0.08 -38.60 -21.38
C ARG A 7 0.52 -39.00 -20.02
N THR A 8 1.62 -39.68 -20.04
CA THR A 8 2.45 -39.89 -18.85
C THR A 8 3.05 -38.57 -18.45
N ILE A 9 2.65 -38.06 -17.27
CA ILE A 9 3.28 -36.89 -16.63
C ILE A 9 4.69 -37.34 -16.24
N PRO A 10 5.77 -36.66 -16.70
CA PRO A 10 7.12 -37.04 -16.32
C PRO A 10 7.31 -36.84 -14.81
N PRO A 11 8.09 -37.71 -14.14
CA PRO A 11 8.34 -37.58 -12.71
C PRO A 11 8.99 -36.23 -12.40
N PHE A 12 8.50 -35.57 -11.36
CA PHE A 12 9.02 -34.30 -10.84
C PHE A 12 10.44 -34.53 -10.29
N ASP A 13 11.46 -34.28 -11.14
CA ASP A 13 12.87 -34.34 -10.72
C ASP A 13 13.20 -33.04 -9.91
N PHE A 14 13.10 -33.14 -8.60
CA PHE A 14 13.36 -32.05 -7.64
C PHE A 14 14.86 -31.65 -7.54
N CYS A 15 15.76 -32.31 -8.22
CA CYS A 15 17.20 -32.24 -7.89
C CYS A 15 18.16 -31.84 -9.03
N LYS A 16 17.72 -31.25 -10.16
CA LYS A 16 18.66 -31.10 -11.30
C LYS A 16 18.65 -29.77 -12.06
N SER A 17 18.59 -28.61 -11.36
CA SER A 17 19.01 -27.39 -12.06
C SER A 17 19.35 -26.26 -11.06
N PRO A 18 20.53 -25.61 -11.15
CA PRO A 18 20.84 -24.39 -10.39
C PRO A 18 19.84 -23.27 -10.67
N PHE A 19 19.08 -23.36 -11.75
CA PHE A 19 17.99 -22.47 -12.12
C PHE A 19 16.78 -22.60 -11.19
N ILE A 20 16.47 -23.80 -10.67
CA ILE A 20 15.35 -24.03 -9.74
C ILE A 20 15.63 -23.32 -8.41
N VAL A 21 16.83 -23.44 -7.87
CA VAL A 21 17.23 -22.80 -6.59
C VAL A 21 17.19 -21.29 -6.71
N LYS A 22 17.68 -20.71 -7.82
CA LYS A 22 17.66 -19.26 -8.05
C LYS A 22 16.26 -18.66 -8.07
N LYS A 23 15.25 -19.40 -8.56
CA LYS A 23 13.86 -18.96 -8.63
C LYS A 23 13.19 -18.88 -7.24
N HIS A 24 13.66 -19.67 -6.27
CA HIS A 24 13.11 -19.64 -4.91
C HIS A 24 13.57 -18.44 -4.07
N ILE A 25 14.70 -17.80 -4.42
CA ILE A 25 15.23 -16.66 -3.68
C ILE A 25 14.24 -15.47 -3.67
N PRO A 26 13.77 -14.94 -4.81
CA PRO A 26 12.77 -13.86 -4.80
C PRO A 26 11.48 -14.27 -4.10
N ASN A 27 10.96 -15.46 -4.36
CA ASN A 27 9.74 -15.95 -3.73
C ASN A 27 9.85 -16.04 -2.19
N SER A 28 11.03 -16.37 -1.68
CA SER A 28 11.28 -16.38 -0.22
C SER A 28 11.28 -14.96 0.35
N ILE A 29 11.80 -13.97 -0.38
CA ILE A 29 11.77 -12.57 0.01
C ILE A 29 10.31 -12.05 0.01
N THR A 30 9.52 -12.40 -1.02
CA THR A 30 8.07 -12.13 -1.05
C THR A 30 7.36 -12.80 0.14
N GLY A 31 7.78 -14.02 0.51
CA GLY A 31 7.30 -14.69 1.74
C GLY A 31 7.59 -13.88 3.01
N CYS A 32 8.76 -13.23 3.10
CA CYS A 32 9.08 -12.33 4.21
C CYS A 32 8.18 -11.07 4.22
N ASN A 33 7.86 -10.49 3.04
CA ASN A 33 6.87 -9.41 2.94
C ASN A 33 5.53 -9.86 3.54
N LEU A 34 5.01 -11.01 3.13
CA LEU A 34 3.75 -11.57 3.64
C LEU A 34 3.78 -11.79 5.17
N ILE A 35 4.87 -12.35 5.70
CA ILE A 35 5.04 -12.56 7.15
C ILE A 35 5.03 -11.22 7.88
N CYS A 36 5.72 -10.19 7.37
CA CYS A 36 5.67 -8.84 7.93
C CYS A 36 4.24 -8.30 7.95
N GLY A 37 3.45 -8.50 6.89
CA GLY A 37 2.04 -8.12 6.83
C GLY A 37 1.20 -8.81 7.91
N CYS A 38 1.38 -10.12 8.11
CA CYS A 38 0.70 -10.87 9.15
C CYS A 38 1.05 -10.38 10.57
N ILE A 39 2.33 -10.09 10.82
CA ILE A 39 2.80 -9.52 12.09
C ILE A 39 2.24 -8.11 12.29
N ALA A 40 2.20 -7.29 11.24
CA ALA A 40 1.59 -5.96 11.28
C ALA A 40 0.11 -6.01 11.67
N ILE A 41 -0.66 -6.95 11.13
CA ILE A 41 -2.06 -7.18 11.48
C ILE A 41 -2.19 -7.55 12.97
N HIS A 42 -1.34 -8.44 13.47
CA HIS A 42 -1.33 -8.82 14.89
C HIS A 42 -1.12 -7.60 15.80
N TYR A 43 -0.11 -6.78 15.51
CA TYR A 43 0.15 -5.56 16.28
C TYR A 43 -0.96 -4.51 16.13
N ALA A 44 -1.53 -4.36 14.94
CA ALA A 44 -2.66 -3.46 14.71
C ALA A 44 -3.85 -3.84 15.59
N MET A 45 -4.23 -5.12 15.60
CA MET A 45 -5.36 -5.62 16.41
C MET A 45 -5.10 -5.56 17.91
N SER A 46 -3.83 -5.65 18.32
CA SER A 46 -3.40 -5.48 19.72
C SER A 46 -3.35 -4.00 20.15
N GLY A 47 -3.56 -3.03 19.25
CA GLY A 47 -3.48 -1.60 19.52
C GLY A 47 -2.06 -1.01 19.49
N ALA A 48 -1.04 -1.80 19.18
CA ALA A 48 0.35 -1.35 19.04
C ALA A 48 0.60 -0.81 17.61
N LEU A 49 -0.04 0.33 17.28
CA LEU A 49 -0.10 0.86 15.90
C LEU A 49 1.28 1.26 15.36
N THR A 50 2.17 1.76 16.20
CA THR A 50 3.55 2.12 15.82
C THR A 50 4.34 0.90 15.39
N MET A 51 4.19 -0.25 16.10
CA MET A 51 4.80 -1.52 15.69
C MET A 51 4.18 -2.06 14.41
N ALA A 52 2.86 -1.93 14.24
CA ALA A 52 2.20 -2.31 12.99
C ALA A 52 2.75 -1.53 11.80
N LEU A 53 2.91 -0.22 11.91
CA LEU A 53 3.52 0.61 10.87
C LEU A 53 4.97 0.18 10.56
N LEU A 54 5.77 -0.12 11.58
CA LEU A 54 7.14 -0.61 11.39
C LEU A 54 7.18 -1.87 10.53
N PHE A 55 6.30 -2.85 10.79
CA PHE A 55 6.24 -4.08 10.01
C PHE A 55 5.68 -3.86 8.60
N ILE A 56 4.78 -2.90 8.38
CA ILE A 56 4.36 -2.48 7.03
C ILE A 56 5.56 -1.91 6.25
N VAL A 57 6.36 -1.05 6.88
CA VAL A 57 7.58 -0.49 6.25
C VAL A 57 8.60 -1.58 5.94
N LEU A 58 8.83 -2.53 6.86
CA LEU A 58 9.71 -3.68 6.62
C LEU A 58 9.17 -4.55 5.46
N GLY A 59 7.88 -4.77 5.39
CA GLY A 59 7.23 -5.46 4.27
C GLY A 59 7.50 -4.75 2.94
N ALA A 60 7.37 -3.42 2.90
CA ALA A 60 7.69 -2.62 1.70
C ALA A 60 9.17 -2.71 1.29
N VAL A 61 10.08 -2.86 2.24
CA VAL A 61 11.49 -3.11 1.96
C VAL A 61 11.68 -4.48 1.32
N PHE A 62 11.04 -5.53 1.84
CA PHE A 62 11.12 -6.88 1.24
C PHE A 62 10.48 -6.93 -0.14
N ASP A 63 9.34 -6.30 -0.36
CA ASP A 63 8.67 -6.12 -1.66
C ASP A 63 9.61 -5.49 -2.70
N PHE A 64 10.30 -4.40 -2.34
CA PHE A 64 11.29 -3.80 -3.23
C PHE A 64 12.42 -4.76 -3.58
N PHE A 65 12.92 -5.53 -2.60
CA PHE A 65 14.05 -6.43 -2.79
C PHE A 65 13.69 -7.69 -3.57
N ASP A 66 12.47 -8.22 -3.49
CA ASP A 66 12.08 -9.41 -4.26
C ASP A 66 11.99 -9.09 -5.75
N GLY A 67 11.37 -7.97 -6.13
CA GLY A 67 11.36 -7.49 -7.51
C GLY A 67 12.74 -7.14 -8.05
N PHE A 68 13.64 -6.61 -7.20
CA PHE A 68 15.03 -6.36 -7.56
C PHE A 68 15.79 -7.69 -7.78
N ALA A 69 15.67 -8.64 -6.85
CA ALA A 69 16.31 -9.96 -6.95
C ALA A 69 15.82 -10.77 -8.15
N ALA A 70 14.50 -10.75 -8.44
CA ALA A 70 13.93 -11.43 -9.59
C ALA A 70 14.51 -10.93 -10.91
N ARG A 71 14.69 -9.59 -11.05
CA ARG A 71 15.32 -8.96 -12.22
C ARG A 71 16.81 -9.27 -12.32
N LEU A 72 17.54 -9.15 -11.21
CA LEU A 72 18.98 -9.39 -11.16
C LEU A 72 19.34 -10.85 -11.51
N LEU A 73 18.54 -11.80 -11.03
CA LEU A 73 18.76 -13.24 -11.27
C LEU A 73 18.16 -13.72 -12.60
N GLY A 74 17.41 -12.89 -13.31
CA GLY A 74 16.75 -13.25 -14.57
C GLY A 74 15.68 -14.34 -14.42
N VAL A 75 15.02 -14.42 -13.24
CA VAL A 75 14.06 -15.49 -12.90
C VAL A 75 12.62 -14.98 -12.73
N ALA A 76 12.33 -13.78 -13.21
CA ALA A 76 10.98 -13.24 -13.19
C ALA A 76 10.00 -14.20 -13.89
N GLY A 77 8.86 -14.51 -13.27
CA GLY A 77 7.88 -15.43 -13.81
C GLY A 77 6.46 -15.19 -13.28
N PRO A 78 5.44 -15.81 -13.90
CA PRO A 78 4.04 -15.57 -13.55
C PRO A 78 3.74 -15.87 -12.07
N ILE A 79 4.23 -16.99 -11.54
CA ILE A 79 3.99 -17.39 -10.14
C ILE A 79 4.57 -16.35 -9.16
N GLY A 80 5.76 -15.80 -9.44
CA GLY A 80 6.35 -14.75 -8.60
C GLY A 80 5.48 -13.50 -8.58
N LYS A 81 4.97 -13.08 -9.73
CA LYS A 81 4.07 -11.91 -9.84
C LYS A 81 2.75 -12.10 -9.08
N GLU A 82 2.15 -13.29 -9.15
CA GLU A 82 0.91 -13.57 -8.41
C GLU A 82 1.16 -13.65 -6.90
N LEU A 83 2.27 -14.29 -6.47
CA LEU A 83 2.65 -14.37 -5.06
C LEU A 83 2.90 -12.98 -4.47
N ASP A 84 3.60 -12.12 -5.21
CA ASP A 84 3.85 -10.71 -4.89
C ASP A 84 2.53 -9.95 -4.66
N SER A 85 1.60 -10.04 -5.61
CA SER A 85 0.28 -9.42 -5.47
C SER A 85 -0.51 -9.92 -4.27
N LEU A 86 -0.43 -11.23 -3.94
CA LEU A 86 -1.09 -11.80 -2.77
C LEU A 86 -0.46 -11.31 -1.46
N ALA A 87 0.88 -11.22 -1.40
CA ALA A 87 1.59 -10.66 -0.26
C ALA A 87 1.23 -9.19 -0.05
N ASP A 88 1.18 -8.41 -1.12
CA ASP A 88 0.84 -7.00 -1.12
C ASP A 88 -0.58 -6.72 -0.61
N VAL A 89 -1.56 -7.55 -0.98
CA VAL A 89 -2.92 -7.43 -0.42
C VAL A 89 -2.90 -7.52 1.10
N VAL A 90 -2.09 -8.42 1.66
CA VAL A 90 -2.00 -8.60 3.12
C VAL A 90 -1.26 -7.42 3.75
N THR A 91 -0.07 -7.10 3.25
CA THR A 91 0.83 -6.10 3.85
C THR A 91 0.36 -4.67 3.63
N PHE A 92 -0.14 -4.35 2.42
CA PHE A 92 -0.53 -2.99 2.05
C PHE A 92 -2.04 -2.78 1.93
N GLY A 93 -2.84 -3.85 2.06
CA GLY A 93 -4.30 -3.76 2.09
C GLY A 93 -4.86 -4.06 3.47
N VAL A 94 -4.68 -5.29 3.96
CA VAL A 94 -5.31 -5.76 5.20
C VAL A 94 -4.66 -5.13 6.45
N ALA A 95 -3.34 -5.03 6.50
CA ALA A 95 -2.66 -4.48 7.67
C ALA A 95 -3.03 -3.01 7.95
N PRO A 96 -2.98 -2.06 6.98
CA PRO A 96 -3.45 -0.69 7.23
C PRO A 96 -4.96 -0.63 7.50
N ALA A 97 -5.79 -1.48 6.87
CA ALA A 97 -7.20 -1.58 7.20
C ALA A 97 -7.45 -1.99 8.66
N ALA A 98 -6.65 -2.94 9.19
CA ALA A 98 -6.70 -3.36 10.59
C ALA A 98 -6.28 -2.21 11.53
N MET A 99 -5.28 -1.41 11.17
CA MET A 99 -4.89 -0.22 11.94
C MET A 99 -6.04 0.79 12.03
N VAL A 100 -6.67 1.12 10.90
CA VAL A 100 -7.82 2.06 10.85
C VAL A 100 -9.01 1.49 11.62
N PHE A 101 -9.30 0.19 11.48
CA PHE A 101 -10.35 -0.49 12.24
C PHE A 101 -10.13 -0.35 13.75
N THR A 102 -8.91 -0.61 14.23
CA THR A 102 -8.56 -0.52 15.65
C THR A 102 -8.72 0.91 16.17
N LEU A 103 -8.21 1.90 15.43
CA LEU A 103 -8.36 3.31 15.78
C LEU A 103 -9.83 3.73 15.89
N LEU A 104 -10.66 3.36 14.91
CA LEU A 104 -12.10 3.66 14.92
C LEU A 104 -12.84 2.92 16.02
N SER A 105 -12.47 1.67 16.32
CA SER A 105 -13.08 0.87 17.39
C SER A 105 -12.78 1.44 18.77
N GLN A 106 -11.57 1.93 19.00
CA GLN A 106 -11.18 2.59 20.26
C GLN A 106 -11.96 3.90 20.47
N ASN A 107 -12.19 4.66 19.39
CA ASN A 107 -12.95 5.90 19.42
C ASN A 107 -14.48 5.70 19.35
N SER A 108 -14.95 4.46 19.19
CA SER A 108 -16.38 4.12 19.10
C SER A 108 -17.02 3.81 20.45
N ARG A 109 -16.26 3.83 21.55
CA ARG A 109 -16.83 3.70 22.90
C ARG A 109 -17.77 4.86 23.14
N CYS A 110 -19.07 4.64 22.93
CA CYS A 110 -20.11 5.61 23.20
C CYS A 110 -20.09 5.97 24.70
N SER A 111 -20.30 7.25 25.00
CA SER A 111 -20.67 7.73 26.34
C SER A 111 -21.81 6.86 26.87
N ALA A 112 -21.80 6.61 28.19
CA ALA A 112 -22.62 5.65 28.93
C ALA A 112 -24.15 5.72 28.71
N ASN A 113 -24.66 6.62 27.88
CA ASN A 113 -26.09 6.93 27.74
C ASN A 113 -26.73 6.57 26.40
N GLY A 114 -26.11 5.77 25.53
CA GLY A 114 -26.81 5.33 24.32
C GLY A 114 -25.96 4.53 23.37
N SER A 115 -26.41 3.33 23.04
CA SER A 115 -25.90 2.54 21.92
C SER A 115 -26.25 3.23 20.62
N CYS A 116 -25.25 3.82 19.93
CA CYS A 116 -25.42 4.30 18.58
C CYS A 116 -25.06 3.15 17.62
N PRO A 117 -26.02 2.47 16.96
CA PRO A 117 -25.75 1.31 16.08
C PRO A 117 -24.73 1.66 14.98
N LEU A 118 -24.78 2.90 14.48
CA LEU A 118 -23.86 3.39 13.47
C LEU A 118 -22.41 3.41 13.96
N ALA A 119 -22.17 3.74 15.23
CA ALA A 119 -20.84 3.74 15.82
C ALA A 119 -20.22 2.35 15.92
N MET A 120 -21.04 1.30 16.01
CA MET A 120 -20.58 -0.10 16.04
C MET A 120 -20.23 -0.64 14.66
N ILE A 121 -20.93 -0.18 13.62
CA ILE A 121 -20.73 -0.66 12.24
C ILE A 121 -19.62 0.11 11.52
N LEU A 122 -19.44 1.39 11.84
CA LEU A 122 -18.51 2.26 11.13
C LEU A 122 -17.06 1.76 11.09
N PRO A 123 -16.48 1.18 12.16
CA PRO A 123 -15.11 0.64 12.11
C PRO A 123 -14.90 -0.38 10.98
N TYR A 124 -15.91 -1.18 10.67
CA TYR A 124 -15.82 -2.19 9.62
C TYR A 124 -15.67 -1.61 8.22
N THR A 125 -16.00 -0.33 8.01
CA THR A 125 -15.76 0.35 6.73
C THR A 125 -14.28 0.46 6.39
N ALA A 126 -13.38 0.36 7.39
CA ALA A 126 -11.94 0.28 7.18
C ALA A 126 -11.52 -0.86 6.24
N PHE A 127 -12.25 -1.98 6.26
CA PHE A 127 -11.94 -3.12 5.39
C PHE A 127 -12.23 -2.86 3.90
N LEU A 128 -12.91 -1.75 3.55
CA LEU A 128 -12.98 -1.28 2.16
C LEU A 128 -11.57 -0.98 1.61
N ILE A 129 -10.65 -0.50 2.46
CA ILE A 129 -9.24 -0.27 2.06
C ILE A 129 -8.62 -1.57 1.54
N ALA A 130 -8.82 -2.70 2.24
CA ALA A 130 -8.31 -4.00 1.81
C ALA A 130 -8.97 -4.48 0.50
N ALA A 131 -10.31 -4.36 0.39
CA ALA A 131 -11.04 -4.77 -0.80
C ALA A 131 -10.63 -3.97 -2.04
N PHE A 132 -10.50 -2.65 -1.91
CA PHE A 132 -10.07 -1.79 -3.01
C PHE A 132 -8.59 -1.94 -3.35
N SER A 133 -7.72 -2.28 -2.37
CA SER A 133 -6.32 -2.64 -2.61
C SER A 133 -6.24 -3.92 -3.47
N ALA A 134 -7.00 -4.96 -3.14
CA ALA A 134 -7.08 -6.19 -3.93
C ALA A 134 -7.60 -5.91 -5.35
N LEU A 135 -8.67 -5.11 -5.49
CA LEU A 135 -9.23 -4.73 -6.79
C LEU A 135 -8.20 -3.94 -7.63
N ARG A 136 -7.46 -3.03 -7.00
CA ARG A 136 -6.40 -2.25 -7.68
C ARG A 136 -5.28 -3.16 -8.18
N LEU A 137 -4.79 -4.11 -7.37
CA LEU A 137 -3.74 -5.06 -7.76
C LEU A 137 -4.22 -5.99 -8.89
N ALA A 138 -5.46 -6.47 -8.82
CA ALA A 138 -6.06 -7.25 -9.91
C ALA A 138 -6.14 -6.44 -11.22
N LYS A 139 -6.60 -5.18 -11.18
CA LYS A 139 -6.61 -4.29 -12.35
C LYS A 139 -5.19 -4.07 -12.89
N PHE A 140 -4.21 -3.83 -12.00
CA PHE A 140 -2.82 -3.61 -12.38
C PHE A 140 -2.21 -4.83 -13.09
N ASN A 141 -2.53 -6.04 -12.65
CA ASN A 141 -2.02 -7.27 -13.26
C ASN A 141 -2.59 -7.53 -14.66
N LEU A 142 -3.79 -7.06 -14.95
CA LEU A 142 -4.46 -7.25 -16.24
C LEU A 142 -4.21 -6.09 -17.24
N ASP A 143 -3.86 -4.90 -16.75
CA ASP A 143 -3.73 -3.70 -17.59
C ASP A 143 -2.35 -3.63 -18.26
N THR A 144 -2.35 -3.79 -19.58
CA THR A 144 -1.13 -3.72 -20.43
C THR A 144 -0.67 -2.28 -20.71
N ARG A 145 -1.50 -1.25 -20.40
CA ARG A 145 -1.22 0.18 -20.66
C ARG A 145 -0.20 0.77 -19.71
N GLN A 146 0.09 0.12 -18.57
CA GLN A 146 0.89 0.66 -17.46
C GLN A 146 2.42 0.57 -17.65
N SER A 147 2.89 0.43 -18.90
CA SER A 147 4.34 0.41 -19.19
C SER A 147 5.05 1.75 -18.98
N HIS A 148 4.32 2.88 -19.01
CA HIS A 148 4.91 4.22 -18.99
C HIS A 148 4.49 5.11 -17.82
N SER A 149 3.30 4.90 -17.22
CA SER A 149 2.80 5.67 -16.06
C SER A 149 1.96 4.77 -15.17
N PHE A 150 1.97 5.03 -13.86
CA PHE A 150 1.05 4.37 -12.94
C PHE A 150 -0.34 5.00 -13.06
N ILE A 151 -1.38 4.15 -13.09
CA ILE A 151 -2.77 4.58 -13.05
C ILE A 151 -3.30 4.33 -11.65
N GLY A 152 -3.82 5.37 -10.99
CA GLY A 152 -4.27 5.34 -9.60
C GLY A 152 -3.17 5.28 -8.55
N LEU A 153 -3.54 5.49 -7.28
CA LEU A 153 -2.61 5.50 -6.15
C LEU A 153 -2.02 4.10 -5.90
N PRO A 154 -0.67 3.95 -5.80
CA PRO A 154 -0.04 2.68 -5.45
C PRO A 154 -0.47 2.18 -4.06
N THR A 155 -0.69 0.85 -3.92
CA THR A 155 -1.07 0.24 -2.63
C THR A 155 -0.07 0.47 -1.51
N PRO A 156 1.28 0.42 -1.73
CA PRO A 156 2.23 0.76 -0.68
C PRO A 156 2.14 2.22 -0.22
N ALA A 157 1.90 3.15 -1.16
CA ALA A 157 1.74 4.56 -0.80
C ALA A 157 0.47 4.78 0.06
N ASN A 158 -0.65 4.14 -0.31
CA ASN A 158 -1.88 4.18 0.48
C ASN A 158 -1.69 3.54 1.87
N ALA A 159 -0.91 2.45 1.96
CA ALA A 159 -0.58 1.81 3.25
C ALA A 159 0.25 2.73 4.16
N LEU A 160 1.24 3.42 3.61
CA LEU A 160 2.03 4.41 4.35
C LEU A 160 1.18 5.61 4.79
N PHE A 161 0.26 6.08 3.94
CA PHE A 161 -0.69 7.13 4.28
C PHE A 161 -1.53 6.74 5.50
N TRP A 162 -2.22 5.60 5.44
CA TRP A 162 -3.08 5.14 6.53
C TRP A 162 -2.28 4.75 7.77
N GLY A 163 -1.14 4.07 7.58
CA GLY A 163 -0.28 3.66 8.70
C GLY A 163 0.23 4.85 9.49
N SER A 164 0.81 5.86 8.83
CA SER A 164 1.34 7.05 9.49
C SER A 164 0.23 7.91 10.10
N LEU A 165 -0.90 8.09 9.39
CA LEU A 165 -2.03 8.86 9.89
C LEU A 165 -2.65 8.22 11.15
N THR A 166 -2.82 6.89 11.16
CA THR A 166 -3.41 6.19 12.32
C THR A 166 -2.50 6.23 13.54
N VAL A 167 -1.18 6.09 13.37
CA VAL A 167 -0.23 6.24 14.48
C VAL A 167 -0.30 7.65 15.04
N TRP A 168 -0.19 8.66 14.17
CA TRP A 168 -0.25 10.05 14.59
C TRP A 168 -1.55 10.39 15.33
N LEU A 169 -2.70 9.98 14.82
CA LEU A 169 -4.00 10.18 15.47
C LEU A 169 -4.13 9.45 16.81
N SER A 170 -3.45 8.31 16.97
CA SER A 170 -3.47 7.57 18.24
C SER A 170 -2.59 8.19 19.33
N GLU A 171 -1.50 8.86 18.94
CA GLU A 171 -0.56 9.50 19.86
C GLU A 171 -0.98 10.93 20.20
N THR A 172 -1.72 11.59 19.31
CA THR A 172 -2.12 12.99 19.51
C THR A 172 -3.44 13.08 20.28
N SER A 173 -3.41 13.79 21.41
CA SER A 173 -4.59 14.03 22.25
C SER A 173 -5.52 15.11 21.66
N ILE A 174 -5.85 15.02 20.38
CA ILE A 174 -6.76 15.99 19.76
C ILE A 174 -8.18 15.72 20.24
N GLN A 175 -8.72 16.65 21.00
CA GLN A 175 -10.12 16.61 21.44
C GLN A 175 -11.06 17.07 20.29
N VAL A 176 -11.38 16.16 19.39
CA VAL A 176 -12.38 16.40 18.34
C VAL A 176 -13.69 15.75 18.76
N ASN A 177 -14.79 16.38 18.36
CA ASN A 177 -16.12 15.76 18.54
C ASN A 177 -16.12 14.36 17.89
N PRO A 178 -16.48 13.30 18.66
CA PRO A 178 -16.42 11.91 18.14
C PRO A 178 -17.22 11.69 16.85
N THR A 179 -18.32 12.40 16.66
CA THR A 179 -19.13 12.30 15.45
C THR A 179 -18.41 12.90 14.24
N VAL A 180 -17.80 14.09 14.42
CA VAL A 180 -17.01 14.73 13.35
C VAL A 180 -15.83 13.87 12.97
N PHE A 181 -15.10 13.34 13.95
CA PHE A 181 -13.99 12.42 13.72
C PHE A 181 -14.40 11.21 12.86
N ARG A 182 -15.50 10.54 13.23
CA ARG A 182 -16.01 9.37 12.50
C ARG A 182 -16.41 9.70 11.07
N ILE A 183 -17.13 10.80 10.86
CA ILE A 183 -17.56 11.23 9.52
C ILE A 183 -16.31 11.54 8.67
N THR A 184 -15.35 12.26 9.21
CA THR A 184 -14.12 12.61 8.49
C THR A 184 -13.34 11.35 8.11
N MET A 185 -13.17 10.39 9.02
CA MET A 185 -12.50 9.12 8.73
C MET A 185 -13.23 8.32 7.66
N PHE A 186 -14.56 8.24 7.72
CA PHE A 186 -15.37 7.57 6.70
C PHE A 186 -15.19 8.21 5.31
N LEU A 187 -15.29 9.53 5.22
CA LEU A 187 -15.08 10.24 3.95
C LEU A 187 -13.66 10.04 3.42
N LEU A 188 -12.66 10.01 4.29
CA LEU A 188 -11.28 9.79 3.92
C LEU A 188 -11.04 8.35 3.41
N ILE A 189 -11.70 7.34 4.02
CA ILE A 189 -11.69 5.95 3.53
C ILE A 189 -12.26 5.89 2.12
N ILE A 190 -13.44 6.46 1.90
CA ILE A 190 -14.08 6.47 0.58
C ILE A 190 -13.20 7.18 -0.45
N TRP A 191 -12.64 8.34 -0.10
CA TRP A 191 -11.74 9.08 -0.96
C TRP A 191 -10.49 8.25 -1.34
N SER A 192 -9.83 7.59 -0.37
CA SER A 192 -8.64 6.80 -0.65
C SER A 192 -8.96 5.58 -1.53
N CYS A 193 -10.11 4.93 -1.31
CA CYS A 193 -10.58 3.83 -2.15
C CYS A 193 -10.82 4.28 -3.60
N GLN A 194 -11.45 5.45 -3.78
CA GLN A 194 -11.72 6.01 -5.11
C GLN A 194 -10.41 6.35 -5.83
N ILE A 195 -9.45 6.99 -5.16
CA ILE A 195 -8.19 7.39 -5.77
C ILE A 195 -7.34 6.19 -6.17
N MET A 196 -7.36 5.08 -5.39
CA MET A 196 -6.64 3.85 -5.73
C MET A 196 -7.12 3.22 -7.05
N VAL A 197 -8.43 3.25 -7.33
CA VAL A 197 -9.04 2.60 -8.49
C VAL A 197 -9.28 3.58 -9.64
N SER A 198 -9.09 4.90 -9.40
CA SER A 198 -9.27 5.94 -10.41
C SER A 198 -8.32 5.77 -11.59
N GLU A 199 -8.73 6.24 -12.75
CA GLU A 199 -7.90 6.28 -13.97
C GLU A 199 -6.97 7.51 -14.02
N VAL A 200 -6.71 8.15 -12.88
CA VAL A 200 -5.80 9.30 -12.79
C VAL A 200 -4.36 8.84 -13.06
N PRO A 201 -3.71 9.35 -14.11
CA PRO A 201 -2.31 9.05 -14.35
C PRO A 201 -1.46 9.71 -13.28
N MET A 202 -0.83 8.88 -12.45
CA MET A 202 0.13 9.33 -11.45
C MET A 202 1.50 9.52 -12.10
N PHE A 203 2.17 10.64 -11.82
CA PHE A 203 3.49 10.85 -12.39
C PHE A 203 4.51 9.85 -11.80
N ALA A 204 5.29 9.21 -12.69
CA ALA A 204 6.33 8.30 -12.26
C ALA A 204 7.59 9.09 -11.84
N LEU A 205 8.19 8.72 -10.71
CA LEU A 205 9.48 9.26 -10.25
C LEU A 205 10.68 8.70 -11.05
N LYS A 206 10.42 8.06 -12.21
CA LYS A 206 11.46 7.59 -13.12
C LYS A 206 12.03 8.77 -13.92
N PHE A 207 13.33 9.00 -13.79
CA PHE A 207 14.06 9.98 -14.60
C PHE A 207 14.48 9.35 -15.93
N LYS A 208 14.03 9.93 -17.06
CA LYS A 208 14.52 9.56 -18.41
C LYS A 208 15.77 10.36 -18.79
N SER A 209 15.93 11.54 -18.22
CA SER A 209 17.10 12.43 -18.38
C SER A 209 17.29 13.20 -17.07
N TYR A 210 18.51 13.64 -16.78
CA TYR A 210 18.80 14.42 -15.56
C TYR A 210 18.64 15.95 -15.76
N GLY A 211 18.23 16.41 -16.96
CA GLY A 211 18.00 17.82 -17.23
C GLY A 211 16.78 18.38 -16.51
N TRP A 212 16.83 19.68 -16.12
CA TRP A 212 15.71 20.38 -15.47
C TRP A 212 14.46 20.45 -16.36
N LYS A 213 14.66 20.72 -17.66
CA LYS A 213 13.55 20.73 -18.64
C LYS A 213 12.96 19.33 -18.79
N GLY A 214 11.68 19.15 -18.42
CA GLY A 214 10.96 17.87 -18.43
C GLY A 214 10.94 17.10 -17.10
N ASN A 215 11.74 17.53 -16.09
CA ASN A 215 11.74 16.94 -14.75
C ASN A 215 11.38 17.94 -13.65
N SER A 216 11.00 19.18 -14.01
CA SER A 216 10.70 20.23 -13.02
C SER A 216 9.71 19.82 -11.96
N ILE A 217 8.62 19.14 -12.34
CA ILE A 217 7.59 18.64 -11.40
C ILE A 217 8.18 17.61 -10.43
N ARG A 218 9.04 16.69 -10.92
CA ARG A 218 9.70 15.68 -10.08
C ARG A 218 10.66 16.31 -9.07
N TYR A 219 11.49 17.25 -9.52
CA TYR A 219 12.41 17.98 -8.64
C TYR A 219 11.68 18.85 -7.63
N SER A 220 10.62 19.57 -8.05
CA SER A 220 9.78 20.35 -7.14
C SER A 220 9.10 19.48 -6.10
N PHE A 221 8.57 18.32 -6.49
CA PHE A 221 7.98 17.36 -5.56
C PHE A 221 9.01 16.81 -4.57
N MET A 222 10.22 16.46 -5.02
CA MET A 222 11.31 15.98 -4.14
C MET A 222 11.73 17.05 -3.13
N LEU A 223 11.89 18.31 -3.57
CA LEU A 223 12.22 19.41 -2.68
C LEU A 223 11.12 19.68 -1.66
N LEU A 224 9.85 19.65 -2.11
CA LEU A 224 8.71 19.82 -1.22
C LEU A 224 8.59 18.67 -0.22
N SER A 225 8.80 17.44 -0.65
CA SER A 225 8.81 16.27 0.24
C SER A 225 9.92 16.35 1.28
N LEU A 226 11.13 16.81 0.88
CA LEU A 226 12.23 17.05 1.79
C LEU A 226 11.89 18.15 2.81
N ALA A 227 11.27 19.25 2.36
CA ALA A 227 10.82 20.32 3.25
C ALA A 227 9.79 19.82 4.27
N VAL A 228 8.84 18.95 3.84
CA VAL A 228 7.87 18.31 4.75
C VAL A 228 8.57 17.46 5.79
N VAL A 229 9.56 16.65 5.42
CA VAL A 229 10.32 15.82 6.37
C VAL A 229 11.06 16.70 7.38
N ILE A 230 11.75 17.75 6.92
CA ILE A 230 12.49 18.67 7.80
C ILE A 230 11.55 19.39 8.76
N THR A 231 10.43 19.92 8.27
CA THR A 231 9.45 20.61 9.12
C THR A 231 8.78 19.67 10.11
N ALA A 232 8.41 18.47 9.69
CA ALA A 232 7.85 17.46 10.57
C ALA A 232 8.86 17.03 11.66
N ALA A 233 10.12 16.86 11.30
CA ALA A 233 11.19 16.56 12.27
C ALA A 233 11.40 17.71 13.28
N ALA A 234 11.38 18.97 12.82
CA ALA A 234 11.51 20.15 13.68
C ALA A 234 10.34 20.32 14.65
N LEU A 235 9.14 19.89 14.26
CA LEU A 235 7.93 19.91 15.09
C LEU A 235 7.79 18.66 15.98
N GLY A 236 8.64 17.65 15.83
CA GLY A 236 8.51 16.37 16.56
C GLY A 236 7.46 15.42 15.97
N GLU A 237 6.88 15.75 14.81
CA GLU A 237 5.74 15.05 14.19
C GLU A 237 6.17 14.21 12.96
N LEU A 238 7.37 13.63 13.03
CA LEU A 238 7.97 12.92 11.88
C LEU A 238 7.08 11.78 11.35
N ILE A 239 6.32 11.14 12.22
CA ILE A 239 5.40 10.03 11.87
C ILE A 239 4.31 10.50 10.87
N LEU A 240 3.89 11.77 10.91
CA LEU A 240 2.89 12.31 10.00
C LEU A 240 3.44 12.58 8.58
N ALA A 241 4.76 12.73 8.42
CA ALA A 241 5.38 13.11 7.16
C ALA A 241 4.98 12.21 5.96
N PRO A 242 4.95 10.86 6.06
CA PRO A 242 4.53 10.02 4.95
C PRO A 242 3.08 10.29 4.49
N ALA A 243 2.14 10.54 5.42
CA ALA A 243 0.77 10.86 5.07
C ALA A 243 0.67 12.17 4.29
N VAL A 244 1.38 13.21 4.73
CA VAL A 244 1.41 14.52 4.06
C VAL A 244 2.05 14.39 2.67
N ILE A 245 3.16 13.64 2.54
CA ILE A 245 3.84 13.41 1.26
C ILE A 245 2.92 12.69 0.25
N VAL A 246 2.16 11.69 0.70
CA VAL A 246 1.21 10.98 -0.19
C VAL A 246 0.08 11.91 -0.63
N LEU A 247 -0.46 12.76 0.25
CA LEU A 247 -1.45 13.77 -0.14
C LEU A 247 -0.88 14.75 -1.17
N LEU A 248 0.33 15.25 -0.96
CA LEU A 248 1.02 16.13 -1.91
C LEU A 248 1.27 15.42 -3.26
N TYR A 249 1.62 14.14 -3.25
CA TYR A 249 1.79 13.34 -4.46
C TYR A 249 0.50 13.25 -5.27
N VAL A 250 -0.64 12.98 -4.61
CA VAL A 250 -1.96 12.93 -5.26
C VAL A 250 -2.32 14.30 -5.83
N LEU A 251 -2.17 15.38 -5.05
CA LEU A 251 -2.47 16.75 -5.49
C LEU A 251 -1.60 17.16 -6.68
N ALA A 252 -0.29 16.91 -6.62
CA ALA A 252 0.63 17.22 -7.71
C ALA A 252 0.28 16.43 -8.99
N SER A 253 -0.13 15.17 -8.87
CA SER A 253 -0.56 14.34 -10.00
C SER A 253 -1.84 14.89 -10.66
N LEU A 254 -2.83 15.29 -9.87
CA LEU A 254 -4.08 15.89 -10.36
C LEU A 254 -3.85 17.22 -11.06
N LEU A 255 -2.99 18.09 -10.52
CA LEU A 255 -2.66 19.39 -11.13
C LEU A 255 -1.89 19.21 -12.45
N THR A 256 -1.00 18.22 -12.53
CA THR A 256 -0.23 17.94 -13.74
C THR A 256 -1.12 17.43 -14.88
N GLN A 257 -2.11 16.58 -14.56
CA GLN A 257 -3.06 16.09 -15.55
C GLN A 257 -3.89 17.25 -16.16
N ARG A 258 -4.35 18.19 -15.34
CA ARG A 258 -5.12 19.34 -15.80
C ARG A 258 -4.36 20.22 -16.79
N ASN A 259 -3.06 20.40 -16.56
CA ASN A 259 -2.19 21.19 -17.45
C ASN A 259 -1.81 20.49 -18.76
N SER A 260 -1.96 19.15 -18.83
CA SER A 260 -1.71 18.38 -20.05
C SER A 260 -2.96 18.25 -20.93
N ALA A 261 -4.14 18.55 -20.39
CA ALA A 261 -5.44 18.50 -21.07
C ALA A 261 -5.93 19.89 -21.56
N ALA A 262 -5.25 20.97 -21.17
CA ALA A 262 -5.45 22.34 -21.62
C ALA A 262 -4.39 22.73 -22.63
#